data_39636e85df6d3b6eabda4f71c1f65953
#
_entry.id   39636e85df6d3b6eabda4f71c1f65953
#
_cell.length_a   1.000
_cell.length_b   1.000
_cell.length_c   1.000
_cell.angle_alpha   90.00
_cell.angle_beta   90.00
_cell.angle_gamma   90.00
#
_symmetry.space_group_name_H-M   'P 1'
#
loop_
_entity.id
_entity.type
_entity.pdbx_description
1 polymer ?
#
loop_
_entity_poly.entity_id
_entity_poly.type
_entity_poly.pdbx_seq_one_letter_code
_entity_poly.pdbx_strand_id
1 'polypeptide(L)'
;MRNRLTFANVIGVLLENKKKTYPQHQLVRSLFSAYLDDTLTVSELIADDTTMYSRWCNGARPIPIDILKTYEDEDEWDTMEEDFRDKIIPNLLNESQARIQMEELITDSIKTIGQEMADALIQEPDNAAFFCSVVRYAILNDHSTGALYSPDLSEVILCNKLPSCNQAFIGRKDEIKAIASHLSNQSVLFITGMAGIGKSEVAKAYAQKNRKKYTNIIYLYYTGDLRKDIANLTFADD
;
A
#
# COMPACT_ATOMS: atom_id res chain seq x y z
N MET A 1 -11.82 7.48 -13.55
CA MET A 1 -10.49 6.89 -13.22
C MET A 1 -10.53 5.38 -12.97
N ARG A 2 -11.59 4.64 -13.38
CA ARG A 2 -11.73 3.19 -13.15
C ARG A 2 -11.10 2.28 -14.22
N ASN A 3 -10.25 2.80 -15.09
CA ASN A 3 -9.86 2.12 -16.33
C ASN A 3 -8.38 1.71 -16.39
N ARG A 4 -7.77 1.37 -15.25
CA ARG A 4 -6.41 0.80 -15.24
C ARG A 4 -6.45 -0.57 -14.59
N LEU A 5 -5.65 -1.50 -15.11
CA LEU A 5 -5.44 -2.82 -14.53
C LEU A 5 -4.56 -2.68 -13.28
N THR A 6 -5.17 -2.22 -12.19
CA THR A 6 -4.57 -2.11 -10.86
C THR A 6 -5.13 -3.18 -9.95
N PHE A 7 -4.39 -3.54 -8.91
CA PHE A 7 -4.86 -4.52 -7.93
C PHE A 7 -6.23 -4.13 -7.35
N ALA A 8 -6.42 -2.86 -6.97
CA ALA A 8 -7.69 -2.37 -6.43
C ALA A 8 -8.87 -2.54 -7.39
N ASN A 9 -8.68 -2.29 -8.69
CA ASN A 9 -9.73 -2.45 -9.68
C ASN A 9 -10.06 -3.92 -9.93
N VAL A 10 -9.03 -4.77 -10.00
CA VAL A 10 -9.18 -6.22 -10.17
C VAL A 10 -9.92 -6.84 -8.98
N ILE A 11 -9.51 -6.51 -7.75
CA ILE A 11 -10.21 -6.96 -6.54
C ILE A 11 -11.62 -6.38 -6.45
N GLY A 12 -11.83 -5.15 -6.91
CA GLY A 12 -13.15 -4.54 -6.99
C GLY A 12 -14.13 -5.39 -7.79
N VAL A 13 -13.71 -5.93 -8.93
CA VAL A 13 -14.54 -6.87 -9.74
C VAL A 13 -14.90 -8.12 -8.95
N LEU A 14 -13.94 -8.73 -8.25
CA LEU A 14 -14.21 -9.93 -7.43
C LEU A 14 -15.17 -9.59 -6.27
N LEU A 15 -14.98 -8.46 -5.60
CA LEU A 15 -15.84 -8.01 -4.50
C LEU A 15 -17.27 -7.70 -4.94
N GLU A 16 -17.44 -7.11 -6.11
CA GLU A 16 -18.76 -6.81 -6.68
C GLU A 16 -19.50 -8.09 -7.07
N ASN A 17 -18.79 -9.12 -7.51
CA ASN A 17 -19.36 -10.36 -8.01
C ASN A 17 -19.39 -11.52 -6.98
N LYS A 18 -18.92 -11.33 -5.75
CA LYS A 18 -18.94 -12.38 -4.73
C LYS A 18 -20.33 -12.56 -4.09
N LYS A 19 -20.61 -13.78 -3.62
CA LYS A 19 -21.79 -14.07 -2.81
C LYS A 19 -21.75 -13.30 -1.48
N LYS A 20 -22.91 -12.86 -0.99
CA LYS A 20 -23.03 -12.19 0.31
C LYS A 20 -22.54 -13.08 1.47
N THR A 21 -22.64 -14.40 1.31
CA THR A 21 -22.19 -15.40 2.29
C THR A 21 -20.67 -15.62 2.29
N TYR A 22 -19.94 -15.04 1.32
CA TYR A 22 -18.49 -15.07 1.23
C TYR A 22 -17.93 -13.71 1.61
N PRO A 23 -17.48 -13.52 2.86
CA PRO A 23 -17.05 -12.21 3.33
C PRO A 23 -15.70 -11.81 2.73
N GLN A 24 -15.44 -10.50 2.71
CA GLN A 24 -14.22 -9.92 2.12
C GLN A 24 -12.93 -10.51 2.70
N HIS A 25 -12.88 -10.74 4.02
CA HIS A 25 -11.69 -11.30 4.67
C HIS A 25 -11.37 -12.73 4.20
N GLN A 26 -12.38 -13.54 3.84
CA GLN A 26 -12.15 -14.87 3.26
C GLN A 26 -11.59 -14.78 1.85
N LEU A 27 -12.07 -13.83 1.03
CA LEU A 27 -11.49 -13.56 -0.29
C LEU A 27 -10.01 -13.16 -0.17
N VAL A 28 -9.70 -12.21 0.71
CA VAL A 28 -8.32 -11.76 0.93
C VAL A 28 -7.44 -12.91 1.44
N ARG A 29 -7.95 -13.71 2.37
CA ARG A 29 -7.22 -14.88 2.87
C ARG A 29 -6.91 -15.89 1.77
N SER A 30 -7.86 -16.14 0.86
CA SER A 30 -7.63 -17.05 -0.27
C SER A 30 -6.66 -16.46 -1.29
N LEU A 31 -6.66 -15.12 -1.50
CA LEU A 31 -5.72 -14.47 -2.41
C LEU A 31 -4.28 -14.43 -1.89
N PHE A 32 -4.10 -14.41 -0.58
CA PHE A 32 -2.79 -14.30 0.06
C PHE A 32 -2.48 -15.47 0.99
N SER A 33 -3.02 -16.67 0.67
CA SER A 33 -2.86 -17.87 1.51
C SER A 33 -1.40 -18.25 1.74
N ALA A 34 -0.57 -18.11 0.71
CA ALA A 34 0.86 -18.40 0.79
C ALA A 34 1.63 -17.45 1.73
N TYR A 35 1.20 -16.21 1.84
CA TYR A 35 1.81 -15.22 2.73
C TYR A 35 1.21 -15.24 4.15
N LEU A 36 -0.10 -15.46 4.22
CA LEU A 36 -0.82 -15.49 5.49
C LEU A 36 -0.62 -16.87 6.11
N ASP A 37 0.41 -17.00 6.96
CA ASP A 37 0.66 -18.21 7.73
C ASP A 37 -0.66 -18.70 8.39
N ASP A 38 -0.89 -20.00 8.38
CA ASP A 38 -2.06 -20.65 9.01
C ASP A 38 -2.17 -20.36 10.53
N THR A 39 -1.14 -19.73 11.10
CA THR A 39 -1.11 -19.31 12.52
C THR A 39 -1.98 -18.09 12.83
N LEU A 40 -2.38 -17.28 11.84
CA LEU A 40 -3.25 -16.14 12.09
C LEU A 40 -4.68 -16.61 12.35
N THR A 41 -5.18 -16.31 13.54
CA THR A 41 -6.57 -16.61 13.90
C THR A 41 -7.53 -15.75 13.08
N VAL A 42 -8.76 -16.28 12.85
CA VAL A 42 -9.83 -15.53 12.17
C VAL A 42 -10.11 -14.19 12.85
N SER A 43 -9.90 -14.11 14.18
CA SER A 43 -10.07 -12.88 14.97
C SER A 43 -9.01 -11.83 14.65
N GLU A 44 -7.76 -12.24 14.45
CA GLU A 44 -6.66 -11.35 14.06
C GLU A 44 -6.85 -10.85 12.62
N LEU A 45 -7.26 -11.73 11.71
CA LEU A 45 -7.63 -11.35 10.35
C LEU A 45 -8.80 -10.37 10.30
N ILE A 46 -9.83 -10.55 11.13
CA ILE A 46 -10.99 -9.62 11.19
C ILE A 46 -10.59 -8.29 11.80
N ALA A 47 -9.74 -8.27 12.80
CA ALA A 47 -9.25 -7.03 13.42
C ALA A 47 -8.38 -6.22 12.44
N ASP A 48 -7.55 -6.91 11.64
CA ASP A 48 -6.70 -6.28 10.62
C ASP A 48 -7.46 -5.96 9.32
N ASP A 49 -8.54 -6.73 9.00
CA ASP A 49 -9.30 -6.60 7.74
C ASP A 49 -9.91 -5.21 7.57
N THR A 50 -10.36 -4.59 8.64
CA THR A 50 -10.94 -3.24 8.59
C THR A 50 -9.92 -2.14 8.32
N THR A 51 -8.64 -2.37 8.61
CA THR A 51 -7.60 -1.35 8.50
C THR A 51 -6.58 -1.60 7.40
N MET A 52 -6.01 -2.78 7.31
CA MET A 52 -4.89 -3.06 6.40
C MET A 52 -5.33 -3.68 5.07
N TYR A 53 -6.05 -4.79 5.11
CA TYR A 53 -6.49 -5.50 3.91
C TYR A 53 -7.55 -4.72 3.11
N SER A 54 -8.46 -4.06 3.80
CA SER A 54 -9.45 -3.18 3.16
C SER A 54 -8.76 -2.05 2.39
N ARG A 55 -7.64 -1.54 2.89
CA ARG A 55 -6.86 -0.49 2.24
C ARG A 55 -6.12 -0.99 1.00
N TRP A 56 -5.67 -2.24 0.98
CA TRP A 56 -5.11 -2.84 -0.24
C TRP A 56 -6.20 -3.04 -1.29
N CYS A 57 -7.35 -3.59 -0.88
CA CYS A 57 -8.46 -3.85 -1.77
C CYS A 57 -9.08 -2.59 -2.41
N ASN A 58 -9.03 -1.45 -1.71
CA ASN A 58 -9.55 -0.17 -2.23
C ASN A 58 -8.46 0.75 -2.81
N GLY A 59 -7.20 0.30 -2.83
CA GLY A 59 -6.08 1.05 -3.35
C GLY A 59 -5.60 2.19 -2.43
N ALA A 60 -6.09 2.27 -1.19
CA ALA A 60 -5.64 3.28 -0.22
C ALA A 60 -4.23 3.01 0.32
N ARG A 61 -3.71 1.80 0.16
CA ARG A 61 -2.32 1.42 0.43
C ARG A 61 -1.79 0.45 -0.62
N PRO A 62 -0.53 0.54 -1.01
CA PRO A 62 0.11 -0.47 -1.84
C PRO A 62 0.28 -1.78 -1.07
N ILE A 63 0.32 -2.89 -1.80
CA ILE A 63 0.66 -4.19 -1.23
C ILE A 63 2.11 -4.15 -0.71
N PRO A 64 2.38 -4.64 0.49
CA PRO A 64 3.74 -4.67 1.03
C PRO A 64 4.72 -5.43 0.16
N ILE A 65 5.97 -4.95 0.12
CA ILE A 65 7.02 -5.53 -0.71
C ILE A 65 7.36 -6.98 -0.30
N ASP A 66 7.13 -7.34 0.95
CA ASP A 66 7.37 -8.71 1.44
C ASP A 66 6.34 -9.70 0.87
N ILE A 67 5.08 -9.27 0.70
CA ILE A 67 4.06 -10.05 -0.02
C ILE A 67 4.46 -10.21 -1.48
N LEU A 68 4.94 -9.15 -2.12
CA LEU A 68 5.38 -9.21 -3.52
C LEU A 68 6.51 -10.21 -3.70
N LYS A 69 7.48 -10.25 -2.79
CA LYS A 69 8.60 -11.20 -2.83
C LYS A 69 8.15 -12.65 -2.69
N THR A 70 7.15 -12.91 -1.83
CA THR A 70 6.55 -14.25 -1.71
C THR A 70 5.99 -14.69 -3.04
N TYR A 71 5.31 -13.79 -3.76
CA TYR A 71 4.70 -14.07 -5.05
C TYR A 71 5.64 -13.84 -6.26
N GLU A 72 6.95 -13.68 -6.07
CA GLU A 72 7.97 -13.82 -7.12
C GLU A 72 8.27 -15.29 -7.43
N ASP A 73 7.99 -16.20 -6.49
CA ASP A 73 8.16 -17.64 -6.66
C ASP A 73 7.00 -18.26 -7.46
N GLU A 74 7.31 -19.09 -8.45
CA GLU A 74 6.28 -19.71 -9.31
C GLU A 74 5.40 -20.69 -8.55
N ASP A 75 5.96 -21.42 -7.59
CA ASP A 75 5.21 -22.41 -6.79
C ASP A 75 4.07 -21.78 -5.98
N GLU A 76 4.21 -20.52 -5.58
CA GLU A 76 3.18 -19.79 -4.85
C GLU A 76 1.98 -19.37 -5.71
N TRP A 77 2.20 -19.27 -7.04
CA TRP A 77 1.12 -18.98 -7.98
C TRP A 77 0.24 -20.21 -8.25
N ASP A 78 0.80 -21.39 -8.22
CA ASP A 78 0.04 -22.65 -8.33
C ASP A 78 -0.94 -22.75 -7.16
N THR A 79 -0.49 -22.43 -5.95
CA THR A 79 -1.35 -22.38 -4.76
C THR A 79 -2.48 -21.35 -4.91
N MET A 80 -2.19 -20.16 -5.45
CA MET A 80 -3.22 -19.15 -5.71
C MET A 80 -4.22 -19.61 -6.76
N GLU A 81 -3.78 -20.27 -7.81
CA GLU A 81 -4.68 -20.80 -8.85
C GLU A 81 -5.61 -21.88 -8.29
N GLU A 82 -5.10 -22.78 -7.44
CA GLU A 82 -5.91 -23.76 -6.71
C GLU A 82 -6.96 -23.07 -5.83
N ASP A 83 -6.56 -22.03 -5.10
CA ASP A 83 -7.48 -21.23 -4.27
C ASP A 83 -8.54 -20.50 -5.10
N PHE A 84 -8.22 -20.04 -6.31
CA PHE A 84 -9.23 -19.54 -7.24
C PHE A 84 -10.21 -20.61 -7.63
N ARG A 85 -9.73 -21.81 -8.00
CA ARG A 85 -10.56 -22.93 -8.44
C ARG A 85 -11.48 -23.43 -7.33
N ASP A 86 -10.94 -23.61 -6.12
CA ASP A 86 -11.63 -24.33 -5.05
C ASP A 86 -12.40 -23.41 -4.09
N LYS A 87 -11.95 -22.16 -3.93
CA LYS A 87 -12.47 -21.25 -2.89
C LYS A 87 -13.09 -19.97 -3.45
N ILE A 88 -12.51 -19.36 -4.48
CA ILE A 88 -12.96 -18.03 -4.96
C ILE A 88 -14.09 -18.19 -5.99
N ILE A 89 -13.84 -18.91 -7.09
CA ILE A 89 -14.81 -19.09 -8.18
C ILE A 89 -16.13 -19.67 -7.70
N PRO A 90 -16.17 -20.73 -6.87
CA PRO A 90 -17.44 -21.29 -6.36
C PRO A 90 -18.24 -20.28 -5.51
N ASN A 91 -17.59 -19.23 -5.04
CA ASN A 91 -18.19 -18.16 -4.25
C ASN A 91 -18.51 -16.89 -5.04
N LEU A 92 -18.31 -16.88 -6.36
CA LEU A 92 -18.84 -15.82 -7.23
C LEU A 92 -20.34 -16.05 -7.48
N LEU A 93 -21.08 -14.95 -7.59
CA LEU A 93 -22.52 -14.97 -7.96
C LEU A 93 -22.67 -15.27 -9.45
N ASN A 94 -21.82 -14.69 -10.26
CA ASN A 94 -21.80 -14.84 -11.69
C ASN A 94 -20.35 -14.75 -12.20
N GLU A 95 -19.77 -15.93 -12.38
CA GLU A 95 -18.40 -16.09 -12.85
C GLU A 95 -18.20 -15.46 -14.24
N SER A 96 -19.13 -15.73 -15.17
CA SER A 96 -19.05 -15.19 -16.53
C SER A 96 -19.08 -13.65 -16.54
N GLN A 97 -19.89 -13.04 -15.67
CA GLN A 97 -19.93 -11.58 -15.55
C GLN A 97 -18.64 -11.01 -14.98
N ALA A 98 -18.08 -11.68 -13.96
CA ALA A 98 -16.79 -11.29 -13.40
C ALA A 98 -15.67 -11.38 -14.46
N ARG A 99 -15.68 -12.41 -15.27
CA ARG A 99 -14.72 -12.58 -16.39
C ARG A 99 -14.87 -11.43 -17.41
N ILE A 100 -16.08 -11.13 -17.87
CA ILE A 100 -16.33 -10.04 -18.82
C ILE A 100 -15.80 -8.71 -18.26
N GLN A 101 -16.09 -8.40 -17.01
CA GLN A 101 -15.61 -7.16 -16.38
C GLN A 101 -14.08 -7.12 -16.26
N MET A 102 -13.41 -8.25 -16.02
CA MET A 102 -11.94 -8.33 -16.05
C MET A 102 -11.39 -8.12 -17.46
N GLU A 103 -12.00 -8.71 -18.49
CA GLU A 103 -11.61 -8.52 -19.90
C GLU A 103 -11.79 -7.06 -20.34
N GLU A 104 -12.82 -6.38 -19.86
CA GLU A 104 -13.02 -4.94 -20.06
C GLU A 104 -11.89 -4.13 -19.42
N LEU A 105 -11.50 -4.45 -18.18
CA LEU A 105 -10.37 -3.78 -17.50
C LEU A 105 -9.05 -3.98 -18.26
N ILE A 106 -8.79 -5.18 -18.78
CA ILE A 106 -7.62 -5.50 -19.58
C ILE A 106 -7.64 -4.66 -20.87
N THR A 107 -8.77 -4.65 -21.56
CA THR A 107 -8.96 -3.92 -22.82
C THR A 107 -8.76 -2.42 -22.65
N ASP A 108 -9.33 -1.84 -21.60
CA ASP A 108 -9.16 -0.43 -21.27
C ASP A 108 -7.71 -0.08 -20.88
N SER A 109 -6.95 -1.06 -20.46
CA SER A 109 -5.55 -0.92 -20.04
C SER A 109 -4.52 -1.17 -21.13
N ILE A 110 -4.90 -1.57 -22.34
CA ILE A 110 -3.99 -1.96 -23.45
C ILE A 110 -2.86 -0.93 -23.65
N LYS A 111 -3.18 0.36 -23.60
CA LYS A 111 -2.17 1.42 -23.76
C LYS A 111 -1.06 1.38 -22.70
N THR A 112 -1.34 0.78 -21.54
CA THR A 112 -0.40 0.72 -20.42
C THR A 112 0.31 -0.63 -20.37
N ILE A 113 -0.41 -1.72 -20.63
CA ILE A 113 0.12 -3.08 -20.50
C ILE A 113 0.70 -3.64 -21.82
N GLY A 114 0.34 -3.03 -22.95
CA GLY A 114 0.69 -3.50 -24.29
C GLY A 114 -0.31 -4.53 -24.84
N GLN A 115 -0.41 -4.59 -26.17
CA GLN A 115 -1.34 -5.49 -26.84
C GLN A 115 -1.01 -6.97 -26.61
N GLU A 116 0.26 -7.33 -26.70
CA GLU A 116 0.73 -8.73 -26.54
C GLU A 116 0.36 -9.29 -25.17
N MET A 117 0.54 -8.49 -24.10
CA MET A 117 0.17 -8.89 -22.73
C MET A 117 -1.35 -8.99 -22.58
N ALA A 118 -2.11 -8.03 -23.12
CA ALA A 118 -3.56 -8.07 -23.09
C ALA A 118 -4.11 -9.33 -23.77
N ASP A 119 -3.60 -9.66 -24.95
CA ASP A 119 -3.99 -10.85 -25.70
C ASP A 119 -3.63 -12.13 -24.95
N ALA A 120 -2.45 -12.19 -24.34
CA ALA A 120 -2.02 -13.34 -23.54
C ALA A 120 -2.96 -13.59 -22.32
N LEU A 121 -3.36 -12.53 -21.62
CA LEU A 121 -4.29 -12.64 -20.51
C LEU A 121 -5.69 -13.08 -20.95
N ILE A 122 -6.23 -12.47 -22.02
CA ILE A 122 -7.61 -12.74 -22.48
C ILE A 122 -7.74 -14.13 -23.10
N GLN A 123 -6.69 -14.65 -23.75
CA GLN A 123 -6.72 -15.95 -24.43
C GLN A 123 -6.70 -17.15 -23.48
N GLU A 124 -6.48 -16.94 -22.16
CA GLU A 124 -6.51 -18.04 -21.19
C GLU A 124 -7.92 -18.64 -21.09
N PRO A 125 -8.12 -19.91 -21.47
CA PRO A 125 -9.44 -20.51 -21.52
C PRO A 125 -9.98 -20.98 -20.15
N ASP A 126 -9.07 -21.35 -19.22
CA ASP A 126 -9.44 -21.77 -17.87
C ASP A 126 -9.68 -20.53 -16.99
N ASN A 127 -10.84 -20.48 -16.33
CA ASN A 127 -11.20 -19.32 -15.55
C ASN A 127 -10.34 -19.15 -14.28
N ALA A 128 -9.87 -20.23 -13.64
CA ALA A 128 -9.01 -20.12 -12.48
C ALA A 128 -7.64 -19.57 -12.87
N ALA A 129 -7.04 -20.11 -13.93
CA ALA A 129 -5.80 -19.61 -14.51
C ALA A 129 -5.94 -18.16 -14.99
N PHE A 130 -7.08 -17.82 -15.64
CA PHE A 130 -7.35 -16.44 -16.08
C PHE A 130 -7.38 -15.46 -14.91
N PHE A 131 -8.23 -15.70 -13.91
CA PHE A 131 -8.34 -14.80 -12.75
C PHE A 131 -7.02 -14.71 -11.98
N CYS A 132 -6.33 -15.84 -11.79
CA CYS A 132 -5.01 -15.88 -11.15
C CYS A 132 -4.00 -15.03 -11.92
N SER A 133 -3.90 -15.19 -13.24
CA SER A 133 -2.97 -14.43 -14.10
C SER A 133 -3.25 -12.92 -14.07
N VAL A 134 -4.53 -12.52 -14.08
CA VAL A 134 -4.92 -11.11 -14.00
C VAL A 134 -4.56 -10.52 -12.63
N VAL A 135 -4.83 -11.24 -11.54
CA VAL A 135 -4.46 -10.80 -10.18
C VAL A 135 -2.95 -10.74 -10.04
N ARG A 136 -2.22 -11.77 -10.50
CA ARG A 136 -0.76 -11.79 -10.54
C ARG A 136 -0.20 -10.57 -11.25
N TYR A 137 -0.66 -10.32 -12.47
CA TYR A 137 -0.24 -9.16 -13.24
C TYR A 137 -0.48 -7.88 -12.45
N ALA A 138 -1.66 -7.71 -11.85
CA ALA A 138 -2.02 -6.53 -11.10
C ALA A 138 -1.15 -6.36 -9.85
N ILE A 139 -0.86 -7.41 -9.09
CA ILE A 139 0.04 -7.39 -7.94
C ILE A 139 1.44 -6.94 -8.36
N LEU A 140 2.04 -7.59 -9.36
CA LEU A 140 3.41 -7.35 -9.77
C LEU A 140 3.62 -5.97 -10.42
N ASN A 141 2.60 -5.45 -11.10
CA ASN A 141 2.72 -4.21 -11.87
C ASN A 141 2.21 -2.97 -11.15
N ASP A 142 1.46 -3.11 -10.06
CA ASP A 142 1.06 -1.96 -9.23
C ASP A 142 2.28 -1.25 -8.62
N HIS A 143 3.41 -1.96 -8.49
CA HIS A 143 4.69 -1.43 -8.04
C HIS A 143 5.67 -1.09 -9.17
N SER A 144 5.59 -1.77 -10.32
CA SER A 144 6.56 -1.61 -11.42
C SER A 144 6.33 -0.34 -12.23
N THR A 145 5.13 0.19 -12.23
CA THR A 145 4.79 1.38 -13.03
C THR A 145 5.32 2.68 -12.44
N GLY A 146 6.06 2.65 -11.31
CA GLY A 146 6.49 3.89 -10.66
C GLY A 146 5.32 4.86 -10.42
N ALA A 147 4.09 4.41 -10.62
CA ALA A 147 2.93 5.00 -10.03
C ALA A 147 3.12 4.80 -8.52
N LEU A 148 4.04 5.60 -7.97
CA LEU A 148 3.91 6.04 -6.62
C LEU A 148 2.42 6.33 -6.52
N TYR A 149 1.68 5.39 -5.93
CA TYR A 149 0.43 5.71 -5.32
C TYR A 149 0.79 6.83 -4.38
N SER A 150 0.64 8.05 -4.87
CA SER A 150 0.53 9.20 -4.01
C SER A 150 -0.93 9.15 -3.57
N PRO A 151 -1.25 8.53 -2.42
CA PRO A 151 -2.51 8.84 -1.78
C PRO A 151 -2.52 10.35 -1.75
N ASP A 152 -3.65 10.96 -1.95
CA ASP A 152 -3.75 12.36 -1.63
C ASP A 152 -3.34 12.48 -0.16
N LEU A 153 -2.06 12.78 0.05
CA LEU A 153 -1.44 12.83 1.38
C LEU A 153 -2.10 13.92 2.24
N SER A 154 -2.99 14.72 1.64
CA SER A 154 -3.82 15.66 2.35
C SER A 154 -4.82 14.98 3.29
N GLU A 155 -5.20 13.71 3.01
CA GLU A 155 -6.12 12.93 3.84
C GLU A 155 -5.43 11.97 4.82
N VAL A 156 -4.12 11.75 4.67
CA VAL A 156 -3.38 10.85 5.57
C VAL A 156 -2.83 11.64 6.76
N ILE A 157 -3.51 11.55 7.90
CA ILE A 157 -3.01 12.12 9.15
C ILE A 157 -2.09 11.11 9.83
N LEU A 158 -0.79 11.43 9.85
CA LEU A 158 0.18 10.62 10.58
C LEU A 158 0.07 10.86 12.08
N CYS A 159 -0.28 9.86 12.85
CA CYS A 159 -0.37 9.92 14.31
C CYS A 159 1.01 9.79 14.98
N ASN A 160 2.05 10.31 14.37
CA ASN A 160 3.35 10.33 15.02
C ASN A 160 3.44 11.55 15.91
N LYS A 161 3.38 11.34 17.23
CA LYS A 161 3.57 12.42 18.20
C LYS A 161 4.99 12.95 18.02
N LEU A 162 5.10 14.18 17.53
CA LEU A 162 6.36 14.89 17.56
C LEU A 162 6.92 14.85 18.98
N PRO A 163 8.15 14.35 19.19
CA PRO A 163 8.74 14.38 20.51
C PRO A 163 8.79 15.82 21.02
N SER A 164 8.46 16.03 22.28
CA SER A 164 8.56 17.34 22.90
C SER A 164 10.01 17.85 22.87
N CYS A 165 10.19 19.14 22.70
CA CYS A 165 11.49 19.76 22.92
C CYS A 165 11.85 19.69 24.39
N ASN A 166 13.14 19.63 24.70
CA ASN A 166 13.62 19.75 26.07
C ASN A 166 13.10 21.07 26.68
N GLN A 167 12.60 21.01 27.90
CA GLN A 167 12.09 22.20 28.62
C GLN A 167 13.16 23.30 28.79
N ALA A 168 14.44 22.91 28.80
CA ALA A 168 15.58 23.83 28.86
C ALA A 168 16.03 24.38 27.49
N PHE A 169 15.28 24.09 26.40
CA PHE A 169 15.63 24.59 25.07
C PHE A 169 15.33 26.10 24.96
N ILE A 170 16.39 26.92 25.04
CA ILE A 170 16.30 28.36 25.00
C ILE A 170 17.20 28.91 23.89
N GLY A 171 16.71 29.93 23.19
CA GLY A 171 17.47 30.57 22.09
C GLY A 171 17.28 29.90 20.73
N ARG A 172 18.33 29.83 19.92
CA ARG A 172 18.37 29.20 18.61
C ARG A 172 17.35 29.74 17.59
N LYS A 173 16.91 31.00 17.77
CA LYS A 173 15.90 31.63 16.89
C LYS A 173 16.40 31.80 15.49
N ASP A 174 17.71 32.11 15.35
CA ASP A 174 18.32 32.38 14.05
C ASP A 174 18.56 31.08 13.27
N GLU A 175 18.93 29.99 13.95
CA GLU A 175 19.02 28.66 13.32
C GLU A 175 17.65 28.17 12.84
N ILE A 176 16.60 28.36 13.65
CA ILE A 176 15.23 28.00 13.25
C ILE A 176 14.78 28.81 12.02
N LYS A 177 15.12 30.10 11.97
CA LYS A 177 14.83 30.95 10.80
C LYS A 177 15.62 30.50 9.57
N ALA A 178 16.92 30.16 9.76
CA ALA A 178 17.75 29.64 8.68
C ALA A 178 17.18 28.34 8.10
N ILE A 179 16.75 27.39 8.94
CA ILE A 179 16.05 26.16 8.49
C ILE A 179 14.81 26.52 7.68
N ALA A 180 13.97 27.43 8.16
CA ALA A 180 12.76 27.86 7.44
C ALA A 180 13.08 28.45 6.07
N SER A 181 14.12 29.29 5.98
CA SER A 181 14.58 29.92 4.72
C SER A 181 15.10 28.86 3.73
N HIS A 182 15.90 27.90 4.21
CA HIS A 182 16.41 26.83 3.35
C HIS A 182 15.29 25.93 2.83
N LEU A 183 14.37 25.50 3.68
CA LEU A 183 13.26 24.63 3.31
C LEU A 183 12.16 25.33 2.47
N SER A 184 12.20 26.65 2.36
CA SER A 184 11.35 27.39 1.40
C SER A 184 11.81 27.23 -0.04
N ASN A 185 13.08 26.90 -0.26
CA ASN A 185 13.70 26.81 -1.58
C ASN A 185 14.27 25.42 -1.91
N GLN A 186 14.32 24.52 -0.93
CA GLN A 186 14.92 23.19 -1.05
C GLN A 186 14.07 22.15 -0.34
N SER A 187 13.99 20.96 -0.92
CA SER A 187 13.22 19.84 -0.35
C SER A 187 13.98 19.07 0.72
N VAL A 188 15.31 19.22 0.82
CA VAL A 188 16.16 18.49 1.75
C VAL A 188 17.14 19.42 2.45
N LEU A 189 17.29 19.24 3.75
CA LEU A 189 18.23 19.96 4.58
C LEU A 189 18.98 19.02 5.52
N PHE A 190 20.31 19.07 5.54
CA PHE A 190 21.14 18.36 6.50
C PHE A 190 21.59 19.30 7.62
N ILE A 191 21.32 18.94 8.88
CA ILE A 191 21.80 19.66 10.06
C ILE A 191 23.02 18.92 10.60
N THR A 192 24.20 19.50 10.44
CA THR A 192 25.49 18.93 10.87
C THR A 192 26.05 19.68 12.09
N GLY A 193 26.98 19.04 12.80
CA GLY A 193 27.64 19.63 13.95
C GLY A 193 28.06 18.57 14.98
N MET A 194 28.79 19.01 16.02
CA MET A 194 29.29 18.13 17.08
C MET A 194 28.17 17.36 17.81
N ALA A 195 28.52 16.20 18.36
CA ALA A 195 27.59 15.46 19.22
C ALA A 195 27.17 16.34 20.42
N GLY A 196 25.90 16.24 20.83
CA GLY A 196 25.38 17.02 21.96
C GLY A 196 25.06 18.48 21.70
N ILE A 197 25.43 19.08 20.54
CA ILE A 197 25.17 20.51 20.24
C ILE A 197 23.68 20.88 20.15
N GLY A 198 22.76 19.93 20.16
CA GLY A 198 21.32 20.19 20.11
C GLY A 198 20.68 20.13 18.72
N LYS A 199 21.30 19.46 17.73
CA LYS A 199 20.76 19.33 16.36
C LYS A 199 19.31 18.82 16.33
N SER A 200 19.05 17.73 17.05
CA SER A 200 17.72 17.14 17.13
C SER A 200 16.70 18.04 17.83
N GLU A 201 17.15 18.81 18.83
CA GLU A 201 16.27 19.78 19.54
C GLU A 201 15.90 20.96 18.63
N VAL A 202 16.85 21.46 17.82
CA VAL A 202 16.57 22.53 16.84
C VAL A 202 15.58 22.03 15.77
N ALA A 203 15.75 20.79 15.28
CA ALA A 203 14.82 20.19 14.32
C ALA A 203 13.41 20.02 14.90
N LYS A 204 13.29 19.52 16.13
CA LYS A 204 12.00 19.40 16.84
C LYS A 204 11.34 20.78 17.03
N ALA A 205 12.12 21.77 17.48
CA ALA A 205 11.63 23.14 17.69
C ALA A 205 11.13 23.78 16.39
N TYR A 206 11.87 23.56 15.29
CA TYR A 206 11.43 23.98 13.96
C TYR A 206 10.09 23.34 13.57
N ALA A 207 9.97 22.02 13.70
CA ALA A 207 8.78 21.25 13.36
C ALA A 207 7.56 21.73 14.19
N GLN A 208 7.72 21.88 15.49
CA GLN A 208 6.65 22.38 16.38
C GLN A 208 6.21 23.80 16.02
N LYS A 209 7.17 24.71 15.78
CA LYS A 209 6.87 26.10 15.45
C LYS A 209 6.18 26.27 14.11
N ASN A 210 6.49 25.41 13.15
CA ASN A 210 5.96 25.47 11.80
C ASN A 210 4.86 24.45 11.52
N ARG A 211 4.31 23.79 12.55
CA ARG A 211 3.30 22.72 12.40
C ARG A 211 2.15 23.10 11.48
N LYS A 212 1.68 24.34 11.54
CA LYS A 212 0.57 24.82 10.71
C LYS A 212 0.90 24.97 9.22
N LYS A 213 2.19 24.89 8.84
CA LYS A 213 2.62 24.99 7.44
C LYS A 213 2.63 23.65 6.72
N TYR A 214 2.51 22.54 7.45
CA TYR A 214 2.64 21.20 6.93
C TYR A 214 1.37 20.41 7.23
N THR A 215 0.88 19.67 6.26
CA THR A 215 -0.25 18.74 6.44
C THR A 215 0.14 17.63 7.40
N ASN A 216 1.32 17.06 7.19
CA ASN A 216 1.87 15.99 8.02
C ASN A 216 3.32 16.29 8.41
N ILE A 217 3.70 15.93 9.64
CA ILE A 217 5.08 15.99 10.11
C ILE A 217 5.42 14.64 10.72
N ILE A 218 6.47 14.02 10.19
CA ILE A 218 6.96 12.72 10.64
C ILE A 218 8.30 12.91 11.32
N TYR A 219 8.46 12.32 12.52
CA TYR A 219 9.74 12.23 13.21
C TYR A 219 10.17 10.78 13.29
N LEU A 220 11.27 10.45 12.62
CA LEU A 220 11.84 9.11 12.61
C LEU A 220 13.15 9.06 13.41
N TYR A 221 13.29 8.03 14.24
CA TYR A 221 14.58 7.64 14.78
C TYR A 221 15.20 6.62 13.84
N TYR A 222 16.33 6.97 13.24
CA TYR A 222 17.04 6.03 12.38
C TYR A 222 17.70 4.91 13.20
N THR A 223 17.27 3.66 12.96
CA THR A 223 17.77 2.47 13.68
C THR A 223 18.80 1.69 12.89
N GLY A 224 19.20 2.17 11.71
CA GLY A 224 20.11 1.50 10.79
C GLY A 224 19.44 0.99 9.52
N ASP A 225 18.12 0.92 9.50
CA ASP A 225 17.32 0.49 8.35
C ASP A 225 16.12 1.42 8.15
N LEU A 226 16.28 2.38 7.24
CA LEU A 226 15.24 3.39 6.96
C LEU A 226 13.93 2.76 6.46
N ARG A 227 13.99 1.62 5.75
CA ARG A 227 12.78 0.96 5.22
C ARG A 227 11.94 0.41 6.38
N LYS A 228 12.58 -0.24 7.35
CA LYS A 228 11.90 -0.70 8.57
C LYS A 228 11.36 0.46 9.39
N ASP A 229 12.13 1.53 9.51
CA ASP A 229 11.70 2.71 10.28
C ASP A 229 10.47 3.37 9.65
N ILE A 230 10.39 3.41 8.32
CA ILE A 230 9.22 3.93 7.59
C ILE A 230 8.05 2.95 7.68
N ALA A 231 8.29 1.64 7.55
CA ALA A 231 7.23 0.62 7.63
C ALA A 231 6.56 0.58 9.02
N ASN A 232 7.28 0.95 10.06
CA ASN A 232 6.76 1.01 11.43
C ASN A 232 6.02 2.32 11.77
N LEU A 233 5.81 3.21 10.79
CA LEU A 233 5.01 4.40 11.00
C LEU A 233 3.55 4.03 11.23
N THR A 234 2.99 4.54 12.31
CA THR A 234 1.55 4.44 12.59
C THR A 234 0.83 5.66 12.01
N PHE A 235 -0.32 5.41 11.42
CA PHE A 235 -1.20 6.42 10.87
C PHE A 235 -2.42 6.55 11.78
N ALA A 236 -2.93 7.77 11.98
CA ALA A 236 -4.20 7.93 12.66
C ALA A 236 -5.32 7.55 11.70
N ASP A 237 -6.20 6.70 12.18
CA ASP A 237 -7.53 6.56 11.60
C ASP A 237 -8.43 7.59 12.28
N ASP A 238 -9.15 8.40 11.48
CA ASP A 238 -10.24 9.25 11.95
C ASP A 238 -11.47 8.40 12.32
#